data_f36428242732c08f329fabe96d007215
#
_entry.id   f36428242732c08f329fabe96d007215
#
_cell.length_a   1.000
_cell.length_b   1.000
_cell.length_c   1.000
_cell.angle_alpha   90.00
_cell.angle_beta   90.00
_cell.angle_gamma   90.00
#
_symmetry.space_group_name_H-M   'P 1'
#
loop_
_entity.id
_entity.type
_entity.pdbx_description
1 polymer ?
#
loop_
_entity_poly.entity_id
_entity_poly.type
_entity_poly.pdbx_seq_one_letter_code
_entity_poly.pdbx_strand_id
1 'polypeptide(L)'
;MKKSLLVLALLFSLASFSQSPVDKSFPPEELFALGSYYYPEQWDSSQWERDLKKMSEMGIKFTHFAEFAWAMMEPEEGKYDFEWLDRAVSLAEKYGLKVIMCTPTPTPPAWLSKKYPDILIQRDNGVSIQHGRRQHASWSSDRYRRYVENIVSRLAMRYGNHPAVIGWQIDNEPGHYGVVDYSENAQLKFRVWLQKKYGTIDKLNDTWGTSFWSETYQDFDQVRLPSQQEVPDKPNPHAMLDLNRFMADELAGFVNMQADILRQHINKDQWITTNLIPVFNPVDPVRIDHTDFLTYTRYLVTGHNQGIGSQGFRMGIPEDLGFSNDQFRNRVGKTFGVMELQPGQVNWGVYNPQPLPGAVRMWVYHVFAGGGKFVCNYRFRQPLKGSEQYHYGMIMTDGVTLSPGGEEYVCIAQEMKKLRAAYDKKNRMPKQLASRRIGLLFDMNNYWEMEFQRQTDQWWTMPHIHKYYNLLK
;
A
#
# COMPACT_ATOMS: atom_id res chain seq x y z
N MET A 1 -50.87 11.01 51.77
CA MET A 1 -50.22 11.50 50.54
C MET A 1 -48.74 11.19 50.67
N LYS A 2 -48.28 10.10 50.07
CA LYS A 2 -46.86 9.70 50.08
C LYS A 2 -46.26 10.18 48.73
N LYS A 3 -45.26 11.08 48.85
CA LYS A 3 -44.48 11.53 47.68
C LYS A 3 -43.38 10.50 47.43
N SER A 4 -43.49 9.78 46.31
CA SER A 4 -42.43 8.89 45.86
C SER A 4 -41.39 9.74 45.10
N LEU A 5 -40.16 9.81 45.67
CA LEU A 5 -38.99 10.37 44.97
C LEU A 5 -38.48 9.33 43.97
N LEU A 6 -38.57 9.62 42.69
CA LEU A 6 -37.95 8.83 41.63
C LEU A 6 -36.49 9.34 41.48
N VAL A 7 -35.54 8.57 41.98
CA VAL A 7 -34.09 8.82 41.76
C VAL A 7 -33.75 8.26 40.40
N LEU A 8 -33.61 9.13 39.38
CA LEU A 8 -33.11 8.79 38.05
C LEU A 8 -31.59 8.69 38.13
N ALA A 9 -31.06 7.47 38.32
CA ALA A 9 -29.61 7.24 38.19
C ALA A 9 -29.18 7.37 36.75
N LEU A 10 -28.62 8.52 36.38
CA LEU A 10 -27.88 8.69 35.12
C LEU A 10 -26.59 7.87 35.19
N LEU A 11 -26.64 6.66 34.64
CA LEU A 11 -25.45 5.89 34.29
C LEU A 11 -24.75 6.62 33.12
N PHE A 12 -23.87 7.56 33.44
CA PHE A 12 -22.83 7.96 32.54
C PHE A 12 -21.91 6.75 32.37
N SER A 13 -22.14 5.96 31.32
CA SER A 13 -21.11 5.08 30.81
C SER A 13 -19.94 5.96 30.37
N LEU A 14 -18.90 5.99 31.20
CA LEU A 14 -17.59 6.44 30.80
C LEU A 14 -17.13 5.44 29.70
N ALA A 15 -17.52 5.70 28.47
CA ALA A 15 -16.87 5.11 27.34
C ALA A 15 -15.43 5.58 27.41
N SER A 16 -14.57 4.76 28.01
CA SER A 16 -13.13 4.91 27.87
C SER A 16 -12.88 4.83 26.37
N PHE A 17 -12.65 5.98 25.72
CA PHE A 17 -12.16 6.00 24.35
C PHE A 17 -10.80 5.32 24.38
N SER A 18 -10.79 4.01 24.11
CA SER A 18 -9.55 3.29 23.93
C SER A 18 -8.82 3.95 22.77
N GLN A 19 -7.60 4.40 23.02
CA GLN A 19 -6.74 4.95 21.99
C GLN A 19 -6.56 3.91 20.87
N SER A 20 -6.65 4.33 19.61
CA SER A 20 -6.47 3.40 18.48
C SER A 20 -5.07 2.75 18.52
N PRO A 21 -4.89 1.53 17.99
CA PRO A 21 -3.56 0.91 17.92
C PRO A 21 -2.51 1.78 17.24
N VAL A 22 -2.93 2.53 16.22
CA VAL A 22 -2.06 3.49 15.50
C VAL A 22 -1.63 4.64 16.41
N ASP A 23 -2.55 5.21 17.19
CA ASP A 23 -2.23 6.30 18.10
C ASP A 23 -1.41 5.83 19.32
N LYS A 24 -1.50 4.57 19.70
CA LYS A 24 -0.60 3.97 20.69
C LYS A 24 0.83 3.86 20.16
N SER A 25 0.98 3.45 18.91
CA SER A 25 2.29 3.31 18.25
C SER A 25 2.91 4.66 17.90
N PHE A 26 2.08 5.64 17.54
CA PHE A 26 2.48 6.98 17.12
C PHE A 26 1.68 8.03 17.91
N PRO A 27 1.96 8.18 19.21
CA PRO A 27 1.21 9.12 20.05
C PRO A 27 1.45 10.56 19.62
N PRO A 28 0.50 11.49 19.89
CA PRO A 28 0.61 12.88 19.48
C PRO A 28 1.91 13.57 19.91
N GLU A 29 2.47 13.16 21.05
CA GLU A 29 3.73 13.69 21.58
C GLU A 29 4.96 13.33 20.74
N GLU A 30 4.90 12.22 20.01
CA GLU A 30 5.96 11.84 19.06
C GLU A 30 5.94 12.73 17.81
N LEU A 31 4.88 13.48 17.57
CA LEU A 31 4.61 14.34 16.42
C LEU A 31 4.63 13.57 15.10
N PHE A 32 5.77 12.96 14.77
CA PHE A 32 6.01 12.28 13.52
C PHE A 32 7.14 11.26 13.68
N ALA A 33 6.96 10.06 13.13
CA ALA A 33 7.95 9.00 13.19
C ALA A 33 8.66 8.78 11.85
N LEU A 34 9.94 8.48 11.91
CA LEU A 34 10.75 8.08 10.76
C LEU A 34 11.03 6.60 10.81
N GLY A 35 10.77 5.90 9.72
CA GLY A 35 11.08 4.50 9.52
C GLY A 35 11.96 4.25 8.31
N SER A 36 12.42 3.03 8.15
CA SER A 36 13.13 2.61 6.95
C SER A 36 12.97 1.11 6.68
N TYR A 37 12.81 0.76 5.43
CA TYR A 37 12.84 -0.62 4.96
C TYR A 37 14.23 -1.21 5.15
N TYR A 38 14.28 -2.40 5.69
CA TYR A 38 15.51 -3.20 5.74
C TYR A 38 15.19 -4.64 5.37
N TYR A 39 15.99 -5.22 4.53
CA TYR A 39 15.84 -6.59 4.03
C TYR A 39 17.01 -7.44 4.56
N PRO A 40 16.87 -8.05 5.75
CA PRO A 40 17.94 -8.89 6.32
C PRO A 40 18.40 -9.97 5.34
N GLU A 41 17.48 -10.54 4.58
CA GLU A 41 17.73 -11.58 3.59
C GLU A 41 18.68 -11.19 2.43
N GLN A 42 18.92 -9.89 2.25
CA GLN A 42 19.86 -9.41 1.23
C GLN A 42 21.30 -9.28 1.72
N TRP A 43 21.53 -9.43 3.02
CA TRP A 43 22.82 -9.16 3.65
C TRP A 43 23.33 -10.35 4.44
N ASP A 44 24.65 -10.50 4.50
CA ASP A 44 25.26 -11.45 5.44
C ASP A 44 24.83 -11.10 6.88
N SER A 45 24.48 -12.13 7.63
CA SER A 45 23.92 -11.96 8.97
C SER A 45 24.86 -11.30 9.98
N SER A 46 26.17 -11.29 9.72
CA SER A 46 27.17 -10.56 10.52
C SER A 46 27.06 -9.04 10.41
N GLN A 47 26.36 -8.53 9.37
CA GLN A 47 26.18 -7.10 9.13
C GLN A 47 24.90 -6.54 9.75
N TRP A 48 23.94 -7.39 10.09
CA TRP A 48 22.61 -6.94 10.57
C TRP A 48 22.68 -6.08 11.82
N GLU A 49 23.51 -6.49 12.78
CA GLU A 49 23.66 -5.77 14.04
C GLU A 49 24.22 -4.36 13.83
N ARG A 50 25.25 -4.22 12.98
CA ARG A 50 25.79 -2.91 12.59
C ARG A 50 24.72 -2.03 11.94
N ASP A 51 23.98 -2.59 11.00
CA ASP A 51 23.01 -1.84 10.21
C ASP A 51 21.83 -1.38 11.08
N LEU A 52 21.28 -2.24 11.92
CA LEU A 52 20.15 -1.90 12.82
C LEU A 52 20.60 -0.92 13.93
N LYS A 53 21.81 -1.09 14.46
CA LYS A 53 22.39 -0.11 15.38
C LYS A 53 22.53 1.25 14.73
N LYS A 54 23.08 1.32 13.52
CA LYS A 54 23.23 2.56 12.76
C LYS A 54 21.88 3.21 12.49
N MET A 55 20.86 2.44 12.13
CA MET A 55 19.51 2.92 11.92
C MET A 55 18.95 3.62 13.18
N SER A 56 19.11 3.01 14.35
CA SER A 56 18.72 3.60 15.63
C SER A 56 19.49 4.90 15.94
N GLU A 57 20.82 4.89 15.74
CA GLU A 57 21.68 6.06 15.94
C GLU A 57 21.30 7.25 15.03
N MET A 58 20.81 6.99 13.83
CA MET A 58 20.26 8.00 12.92
C MET A 58 18.93 8.60 13.38
N GLY A 59 18.33 8.06 14.44
CA GLY A 59 17.05 8.53 14.98
C GLY A 59 15.82 7.92 14.31
N ILE A 60 16.00 6.89 13.51
CA ILE A 60 14.92 6.08 12.95
C ILE A 60 14.24 5.31 14.09
N LYS A 61 12.91 5.22 14.07
CA LYS A 61 12.10 4.66 15.15
C LYS A 61 11.61 3.24 14.87
N PHE A 62 11.44 2.89 13.60
CA PHE A 62 10.95 1.57 13.20
C PHE A 62 11.57 1.11 11.89
N THR A 63 11.57 -0.19 11.70
CA THR A 63 11.98 -0.85 10.46
C THR A 63 10.88 -1.74 9.92
N HIS A 64 11.02 -2.21 8.70
CA HIS A 64 10.05 -3.03 7.98
C HIS A 64 10.71 -4.32 7.52
N PHE A 65 10.10 -5.49 7.80
CA PHE A 65 10.64 -6.82 7.50
C PHE A 65 9.66 -7.72 6.75
N ALA A 66 10.19 -8.74 6.11
CA ALA A 66 9.54 -9.93 5.56
C ALA A 66 8.83 -9.78 4.21
N GLU A 67 8.69 -8.60 3.66
CA GLU A 67 7.86 -8.27 2.48
C GLU A 67 8.05 -9.20 1.27
N PHE A 68 9.29 -9.58 0.98
CA PHE A 68 9.61 -10.41 -0.19
C PHE A 68 10.30 -11.74 0.18
N ALA A 69 10.20 -12.15 1.44
CA ALA A 69 11.00 -13.23 1.98
C ALA A 69 10.30 -14.59 2.04
N TRP A 70 9.19 -14.82 1.30
CA TRP A 70 8.45 -16.09 1.38
C TRP A 70 9.33 -17.31 1.11
N ALA A 71 10.17 -17.24 0.06
CA ALA A 71 11.07 -18.34 -0.28
C ALA A 71 12.09 -18.69 0.81
N MET A 72 12.46 -17.72 1.68
CA MET A 72 13.32 -18.00 2.84
C MET A 72 12.53 -18.54 4.03
N MET A 73 11.30 -18.06 4.22
CA MET A 73 10.42 -18.53 5.30
C MET A 73 9.83 -19.91 5.01
N GLU A 74 9.65 -20.28 3.75
CA GLU A 74 9.15 -21.56 3.29
C GLU A 74 9.97 -22.03 2.06
N PRO A 75 11.21 -22.49 2.27
CA PRO A 75 12.10 -22.92 1.18
C PRO A 75 11.60 -24.13 0.40
N GLU A 76 10.82 -25.00 1.04
CA GLU A 76 10.11 -26.11 0.45
C GLU A 76 8.68 -26.13 1.02
N GLU A 77 7.75 -26.69 0.26
CA GLU A 77 6.35 -26.78 0.65
C GLU A 77 6.18 -27.42 2.03
N GLY A 78 5.58 -26.69 2.96
CA GLY A 78 5.33 -27.11 4.33
C GLY A 78 6.55 -27.11 5.26
N LYS A 79 7.75 -26.77 4.77
CA LYS A 79 8.95 -26.62 5.59
C LYS A 79 9.22 -25.15 5.86
N TYR A 80 9.10 -24.76 7.11
CA TYR A 80 9.20 -23.37 7.52
C TYR A 80 10.48 -23.10 8.30
N ASP A 81 11.16 -22.01 7.97
CA ASP A 81 12.32 -21.48 8.68
C ASP A 81 12.13 -20.00 9.00
N PHE A 82 11.99 -19.69 10.29
CA PHE A 82 11.86 -18.34 10.81
C PHE A 82 13.05 -17.92 11.70
N GLU A 83 14.06 -18.75 11.90
CA GLU A 83 15.16 -18.48 12.84
C GLU A 83 15.93 -17.21 12.46
N TRP A 84 16.15 -17.03 11.17
CA TRP A 84 16.80 -15.82 10.66
C TRP A 84 15.97 -14.55 10.94
N LEU A 85 14.65 -14.63 10.81
CA LEU A 85 13.75 -13.50 11.05
C LEU A 85 13.62 -13.21 12.55
N ASP A 86 13.59 -14.24 13.40
CA ASP A 86 13.65 -14.09 14.88
C ASP A 86 14.88 -13.30 15.29
N ARG A 87 16.03 -13.66 14.73
CA ARG A 87 17.28 -12.94 14.99
C ARG A 87 17.21 -11.48 14.53
N ALA A 88 16.65 -11.21 13.35
CA ALA A 88 16.50 -9.84 12.85
C ALA A 88 15.57 -9.01 13.75
N VAL A 89 14.42 -9.57 14.18
CA VAL A 89 13.47 -8.93 15.09
C VAL A 89 14.11 -8.68 16.46
N SER A 90 14.85 -9.66 17.01
CA SER A 90 15.57 -9.51 18.29
C SER A 90 16.65 -8.42 18.24
N LEU A 91 17.33 -8.30 17.11
CA LEU A 91 18.31 -7.21 16.92
C LEU A 91 17.62 -5.84 16.80
N ALA A 92 16.49 -5.75 16.10
CA ALA A 92 15.71 -4.51 16.06
C ALA A 92 15.27 -4.10 17.47
N GLU A 93 14.73 -5.04 18.26
CA GLU A 93 14.34 -4.80 19.66
C GLU A 93 15.53 -4.35 20.52
N LYS A 94 16.68 -5.04 20.40
CA LYS A 94 17.92 -4.70 21.13
C LYS A 94 18.33 -3.23 20.93
N TYR A 95 18.12 -2.71 19.74
CA TYR A 95 18.47 -1.31 19.42
C TYR A 95 17.28 -0.35 19.52
N GLY A 96 16.18 -0.78 20.15
CA GLY A 96 15.00 0.07 20.41
C GLY A 96 14.19 0.41 19.16
N LEU A 97 14.40 -0.31 18.06
CA LEU A 97 13.60 -0.17 16.85
C LEU A 97 12.31 -0.97 17.00
N LYS A 98 11.20 -0.38 16.58
CA LYS A 98 9.95 -1.11 16.37
C LYS A 98 9.94 -1.75 14.99
N VAL A 99 9.10 -2.76 14.81
CA VAL A 99 9.01 -3.53 13.56
C VAL A 99 7.60 -3.44 13.00
N ILE A 100 7.51 -3.09 11.72
CA ILE A 100 6.33 -3.36 10.90
C ILE A 100 6.61 -4.68 10.19
N MET A 101 5.78 -5.69 10.45
CA MET A 101 5.89 -6.98 9.79
C MET A 101 5.05 -6.97 8.51
N CYS A 102 5.58 -7.47 7.40
CA CYS A 102 4.84 -7.56 6.15
C CYS A 102 4.47 -9.00 5.80
N THR A 103 3.29 -9.20 5.21
CA THR A 103 2.95 -10.48 4.61
C THR A 103 3.70 -10.65 3.28
N PRO A 104 4.35 -11.80 3.01
CA PRO A 104 5.27 -11.95 1.88
C PRO A 104 4.56 -12.30 0.56
N THR A 105 3.29 -12.00 0.49
CA THR A 105 2.40 -12.44 -0.59
C THR A 105 2.69 -11.85 -1.97
N PRO A 106 3.38 -10.68 -2.13
CA PRO A 106 3.74 -10.22 -3.47
C PRO A 106 4.70 -11.16 -4.21
N THR A 107 5.45 -12.02 -3.49
CA THR A 107 6.51 -12.85 -4.08
C THR A 107 6.40 -14.32 -3.66
N PRO A 108 5.38 -15.04 -4.15
CA PRO A 108 5.30 -16.48 -3.90
C PRO A 108 6.53 -17.21 -4.41
N PRO A 109 7.00 -18.26 -3.69
CA PRO A 109 8.25 -18.94 -4.01
C PRO A 109 8.19 -19.73 -5.33
N ALA A 110 9.34 -19.95 -5.93
CA ALA A 110 9.47 -20.64 -7.22
C ALA A 110 8.86 -22.03 -7.22
N TRP A 111 9.00 -22.78 -6.10
CA TRP A 111 8.44 -24.13 -5.99
C TRP A 111 6.91 -24.12 -6.09
N LEU A 112 6.24 -23.08 -5.56
CA LEU A 112 4.78 -22.94 -5.60
C LEU A 112 4.30 -22.73 -7.04
N SER A 113 4.90 -21.77 -7.75
CA SER A 113 4.56 -21.47 -9.15
C SER A 113 4.88 -22.65 -10.09
N LYS A 114 5.99 -23.35 -9.82
CA LYS A 114 6.39 -24.53 -10.63
C LYS A 114 5.44 -25.73 -10.42
N LYS A 115 5.07 -25.98 -9.16
CA LYS A 115 4.23 -27.13 -8.82
C LYS A 115 2.76 -26.91 -9.19
N TYR A 116 2.31 -25.66 -9.12
CA TYR A 116 0.92 -25.27 -9.31
C TYR A 116 0.80 -24.08 -10.29
N PRO A 117 1.03 -24.32 -11.59
CA PRO A 117 0.99 -23.23 -12.59
C PRO A 117 -0.39 -22.60 -12.77
N ASP A 118 -1.44 -23.24 -12.27
CA ASP A 118 -2.82 -22.72 -12.24
C ASP A 118 -3.00 -21.51 -11.32
N ILE A 119 -2.02 -21.20 -10.46
CA ILE A 119 -2.04 -19.97 -9.65
C ILE A 119 -1.59 -18.73 -10.41
N LEU A 120 -1.00 -18.88 -11.61
CA LEU A 120 -0.39 -17.75 -12.31
C LEU A 120 -1.44 -16.85 -12.97
N ILE A 121 -1.21 -15.56 -12.90
CA ILE A 121 -1.95 -14.58 -13.70
C ILE A 121 -1.71 -14.88 -15.19
N GLN A 122 -2.76 -14.83 -15.99
CA GLN A 122 -2.68 -14.85 -17.44
C GLN A 122 -2.99 -13.48 -18.02
N ARG A 123 -2.27 -13.11 -19.05
CA ARG A 123 -2.59 -11.96 -19.89
C ARG A 123 -3.75 -12.31 -20.83
N ASP A 124 -4.38 -11.32 -21.43
CA ASP A 124 -5.47 -11.49 -22.40
C ASP A 124 -5.06 -12.26 -23.67
N ASN A 125 -3.77 -12.36 -23.98
CA ASN A 125 -3.23 -13.22 -25.05
C ASN A 125 -2.93 -14.67 -24.58
N GLY A 126 -3.37 -15.06 -23.38
CA GLY A 126 -3.18 -16.40 -22.82
C GLY A 126 -1.80 -16.67 -22.24
N VAL A 127 -0.86 -15.72 -22.29
CA VAL A 127 0.50 -15.91 -21.75
C VAL A 127 0.49 -15.74 -20.23
N SER A 128 0.91 -16.77 -19.50
CA SER A 128 1.05 -16.71 -18.04
C SER A 128 2.25 -15.89 -17.62
N ILE A 129 2.07 -15.06 -16.59
CA ILE A 129 3.15 -14.31 -15.96
C ILE A 129 3.97 -15.26 -15.10
N GLN A 130 5.24 -15.45 -15.46
CA GLN A 130 6.11 -16.41 -14.79
C GLN A 130 6.75 -15.86 -13.52
N HIS A 131 7.21 -16.78 -12.65
CA HIS A 131 8.05 -16.46 -11.50
C HIS A 131 9.29 -15.62 -11.92
N GLY A 132 9.83 -14.85 -10.99
CA GLY A 132 11.00 -13.98 -11.18
C GLY A 132 10.69 -12.50 -11.10
N ARG A 133 9.45 -12.18 -10.73
CA ARG A 133 8.97 -10.81 -10.42
C ARG A 133 7.91 -10.88 -9.33
N ARG A 134 7.56 -9.73 -8.74
CA ARG A 134 6.42 -9.64 -7.79
C ARG A 134 5.08 -9.73 -8.53
N GLN A 135 4.02 -10.11 -7.78
CA GLN A 135 2.61 -10.10 -8.23
C GLN A 135 2.38 -10.90 -9.51
N HIS A 136 2.91 -12.13 -9.55
CA HIS A 136 2.69 -13.06 -10.67
C HIS A 136 1.58 -14.08 -10.37
N ALA A 137 1.08 -14.15 -9.13
CA ALA A 137 0.00 -15.05 -8.75
C ALA A 137 -1.36 -14.34 -8.73
N SER A 138 -2.38 -15.07 -9.17
CA SER A 138 -3.76 -14.62 -9.29
C SER A 138 -4.43 -14.48 -7.94
N TRP A 139 -4.95 -13.31 -7.63
CA TRP A 139 -5.80 -13.08 -6.45
C TRP A 139 -7.11 -13.88 -6.51
N SER A 140 -7.53 -14.29 -7.70
CA SER A 140 -8.71 -15.12 -7.92
C SER A 140 -8.44 -16.62 -7.73
N SER A 141 -7.18 -17.06 -7.59
CA SER A 141 -6.88 -18.47 -7.37
C SER A 141 -7.15 -18.90 -5.93
N ASP A 142 -8.12 -19.79 -5.73
CA ASP A 142 -8.41 -20.36 -4.40
C ASP A 142 -7.25 -21.21 -3.86
N ARG A 143 -6.47 -21.81 -4.75
CA ARG A 143 -5.24 -22.52 -4.36
C ARG A 143 -4.22 -21.55 -3.80
N TYR A 144 -3.97 -20.44 -4.48
CA TYR A 144 -3.04 -19.43 -4.00
C TYR A 144 -3.50 -18.83 -2.66
N ARG A 145 -4.78 -18.50 -2.53
CA ARG A 145 -5.36 -18.00 -1.26
C ARG A 145 -5.14 -18.97 -0.09
N ARG A 146 -5.21 -20.28 -0.30
CA ARG A 146 -4.90 -21.27 0.76
C ARG A 146 -3.42 -21.24 1.20
N TYR A 147 -2.48 -21.08 0.27
CA TYR A 147 -1.07 -20.95 0.62
C TYR A 147 -0.79 -19.61 1.33
N VAL A 148 -1.45 -18.55 0.93
CA VAL A 148 -1.41 -17.25 1.62
C VAL A 148 -1.93 -17.38 3.06
N GLU A 149 -3.07 -18.03 3.26
CA GLU A 149 -3.62 -18.30 4.60
C GLU A 149 -2.60 -19.03 5.48
N ASN A 150 -1.94 -20.05 4.95
CA ASN A 150 -0.93 -20.82 5.69
C ASN A 150 0.26 -19.96 6.13
N ILE A 151 0.88 -19.21 5.22
CA ILE A 151 2.07 -18.43 5.55
C ILE A 151 1.72 -17.24 6.46
N VAL A 152 0.62 -16.54 6.19
CA VAL A 152 0.17 -15.39 7.00
C VAL A 152 -0.19 -15.82 8.42
N SER A 153 -0.93 -16.94 8.58
CA SER A 153 -1.25 -17.49 9.91
C SER A 153 0.01 -17.84 10.70
N ARG A 154 1.00 -18.46 10.07
CA ARG A 154 2.27 -18.83 10.77
C ARG A 154 3.06 -17.61 11.21
N LEU A 155 3.17 -16.59 10.35
CA LEU A 155 3.77 -15.31 10.71
C LEU A 155 3.03 -14.66 11.87
N ALA A 156 1.71 -14.58 11.78
CA ALA A 156 0.86 -13.96 12.81
C ALA A 156 0.95 -14.68 14.16
N MET A 157 0.91 -16.03 14.18
CA MET A 157 1.09 -16.82 15.40
C MET A 157 2.45 -16.59 16.04
N ARG A 158 3.51 -16.41 15.22
CA ARG A 158 4.87 -16.24 15.74
C ARG A 158 5.12 -14.84 16.26
N TYR A 159 4.71 -13.81 15.53
CA TYR A 159 5.05 -12.41 15.82
C TYR A 159 3.90 -11.57 16.34
N GLY A 160 2.68 -12.09 16.33
CA GLY A 160 1.47 -11.35 16.72
C GLY A 160 1.43 -10.87 18.15
N ASN A 161 2.26 -11.42 19.04
CA ASN A 161 2.41 -10.96 20.41
C ASN A 161 3.82 -10.45 20.73
N HIS A 162 4.69 -10.30 19.74
CA HIS A 162 6.06 -9.84 19.95
C HIS A 162 6.08 -8.34 20.27
N PRO A 163 6.73 -7.88 21.36
CA PRO A 163 6.66 -6.49 21.83
C PRO A 163 7.33 -5.48 20.91
N ALA A 164 8.26 -5.92 20.06
CA ALA A 164 8.87 -5.06 19.04
C ALA A 164 7.94 -4.84 17.84
N VAL A 165 7.03 -5.78 17.53
CA VAL A 165 6.11 -5.67 16.38
C VAL A 165 4.94 -4.77 16.73
N ILE A 166 4.81 -3.63 16.06
CA ILE A 166 3.76 -2.63 16.32
C ILE A 166 2.61 -2.66 15.33
N GLY A 167 2.83 -3.28 14.18
CA GLY A 167 1.82 -3.35 13.14
C GLY A 167 2.23 -4.23 11.97
N TRP A 168 1.27 -4.41 11.06
CA TRP A 168 1.37 -5.29 9.92
C TRP A 168 1.05 -4.54 8.63
N GLN A 169 1.89 -4.72 7.63
CA GLN A 169 1.56 -4.39 6.25
C GLN A 169 1.11 -5.66 5.54
N ILE A 170 -0.02 -5.58 4.86
CA ILE A 170 -0.49 -6.66 3.99
C ILE A 170 0.02 -6.40 2.59
N ASP A 171 0.69 -7.41 2.02
CA ASP A 171 1.19 -7.36 0.64
C ASP A 171 2.07 -6.12 0.39
N ASN A 172 2.44 -5.87 -0.84
CA ASN A 172 3.12 -4.64 -1.24
C ASN A 172 2.53 -4.09 -2.53
N GLU A 173 2.03 -2.86 -2.46
CA GLU A 173 1.47 -2.16 -3.62
C GLU A 173 0.51 -3.04 -4.42
N PRO A 174 -0.50 -3.67 -3.78
CA PRO A 174 -1.38 -4.61 -4.47
C PRO A 174 -1.99 -3.96 -5.71
N GLY A 175 -1.89 -4.63 -6.86
CA GLY A 175 -2.34 -4.10 -8.14
C GLY A 175 -1.36 -3.18 -8.88
N HIS A 176 -0.14 -2.99 -8.35
CA HIS A 176 0.87 -2.05 -8.87
C HIS A 176 1.09 -2.12 -10.39
N TYR A 177 1.07 -3.29 -10.98
CA TYR A 177 1.34 -3.39 -12.42
C TYR A 177 0.12 -3.11 -13.32
N GLY A 178 -1.06 -2.85 -12.72
CA GLY A 178 -2.30 -2.65 -13.49
C GLY A 178 -2.66 -3.87 -14.36
N VAL A 179 -2.14 -5.04 -14.03
CA VAL A 179 -2.35 -6.25 -14.82
C VAL A 179 -3.71 -6.80 -14.51
N VAL A 180 -4.55 -6.91 -15.52
CA VAL A 180 -5.80 -7.64 -15.45
C VAL A 180 -5.50 -9.13 -15.57
N ASP A 181 -6.13 -9.93 -14.72
CA ASP A 181 -5.99 -11.38 -14.72
C ASP A 181 -7.05 -12.02 -15.62
N TYR A 182 -6.59 -12.66 -16.67
CA TYR A 182 -7.42 -13.44 -17.61
C TYR A 182 -7.31 -14.96 -17.40
N SER A 183 -6.80 -15.39 -16.25
CA SER A 183 -6.74 -16.82 -15.92
C SER A 183 -8.14 -17.43 -15.84
N GLU A 184 -8.21 -18.77 -15.96
CA GLU A 184 -9.45 -19.51 -15.79
C GLU A 184 -10.11 -19.23 -14.43
N ASN A 185 -9.31 -19.10 -13.36
CA ASN A 185 -9.81 -18.74 -12.03
C ASN A 185 -10.55 -17.39 -12.06
N ALA A 186 -9.96 -16.38 -12.66
CA ALA A 186 -10.57 -15.06 -12.79
C ALA A 186 -11.82 -15.11 -13.68
N GLN A 187 -11.76 -15.85 -14.79
CA GLN A 187 -12.90 -16.03 -15.69
C GLN A 187 -14.11 -16.66 -14.99
N LEU A 188 -13.90 -17.72 -14.22
CA LEU A 188 -14.97 -18.38 -13.46
C LEU A 188 -15.55 -17.46 -12.38
N LYS A 189 -14.70 -16.78 -11.63
CA LYS A 189 -15.15 -15.82 -10.59
C LYS A 189 -15.86 -14.62 -11.18
N PHE A 190 -15.45 -14.12 -12.34
CA PHE A 190 -16.13 -13.03 -13.02
C PHE A 190 -17.57 -13.38 -13.37
N ARG A 191 -17.81 -14.57 -13.91
CA ARG A 191 -19.18 -15.06 -14.20
C ARG A 191 -20.05 -15.14 -12.95
N VAL A 192 -19.51 -15.68 -11.85
CA VAL A 192 -20.23 -15.73 -10.56
C VAL A 192 -20.51 -14.31 -10.03
N TRP A 193 -19.55 -13.41 -10.17
CA TRP A 193 -19.70 -12.01 -9.77
C TRP A 193 -20.79 -11.30 -10.57
N LEU A 194 -20.82 -11.50 -11.89
CA LEU A 194 -21.88 -10.97 -12.78
C LEU A 194 -23.26 -11.53 -12.41
N GLN A 195 -23.32 -12.86 -12.17
CA GLN A 195 -24.58 -13.50 -11.76
C GLN A 195 -25.10 -12.93 -10.44
N LYS A 196 -24.20 -12.72 -9.47
CA LYS A 196 -24.58 -12.08 -8.19
C LYS A 196 -25.04 -10.63 -8.40
N LYS A 197 -24.43 -9.88 -9.30
CA LYS A 197 -24.73 -8.48 -9.56
C LYS A 197 -26.06 -8.29 -10.30
N TYR A 198 -26.29 -9.06 -11.34
CA TYR A 198 -27.40 -8.89 -12.26
C TYR A 198 -28.61 -9.81 -11.98
N GLY A 199 -28.37 -10.96 -11.37
CA GLY A 199 -29.38 -11.97 -11.08
C GLY A 199 -29.77 -12.81 -12.30
N THR A 200 -30.09 -12.17 -13.42
CA THR A 200 -30.43 -12.85 -14.69
C THR A 200 -29.59 -12.36 -15.86
N ILE A 201 -29.44 -13.22 -16.87
CA ILE A 201 -28.69 -12.88 -18.08
C ILE A 201 -29.39 -11.79 -18.88
N ASP A 202 -30.72 -11.76 -18.89
CA ASP A 202 -31.49 -10.72 -19.57
C ASP A 202 -31.20 -9.33 -18.97
N LYS A 203 -31.07 -9.26 -17.63
CA LYS A 203 -30.73 -8.02 -16.95
C LYS A 203 -29.31 -7.54 -17.29
N LEU A 204 -28.36 -8.46 -17.43
CA LEU A 204 -27.02 -8.14 -17.91
C LEU A 204 -27.08 -7.61 -19.35
N ASN A 205 -27.76 -8.34 -20.26
CA ASN A 205 -27.91 -7.96 -21.67
C ASN A 205 -28.53 -6.56 -21.83
N ASP A 206 -29.61 -6.28 -21.08
CA ASP A 206 -30.26 -4.98 -21.07
C ASP A 206 -29.30 -3.88 -20.60
N THR A 207 -28.59 -4.13 -19.49
CA THR A 207 -27.68 -3.13 -18.90
C THR A 207 -26.45 -2.87 -19.79
N TRP A 208 -25.88 -3.90 -20.41
CA TRP A 208 -24.73 -3.76 -21.29
C TRP A 208 -25.11 -3.31 -22.72
N GLY A 209 -26.40 -3.37 -23.09
CA GLY A 209 -26.87 -3.04 -24.42
C GLY A 209 -26.39 -4.01 -25.48
N THR A 210 -26.36 -5.31 -25.20
CA THR A 210 -25.72 -6.36 -25.99
C THR A 210 -26.42 -6.71 -27.30
N SER A 211 -27.57 -6.11 -27.60
CA SER A 211 -28.27 -6.31 -28.87
C SER A 211 -27.49 -5.77 -30.07
N PHE A 212 -26.62 -4.77 -29.85
CA PHE A 212 -25.75 -4.24 -30.89
C PHE A 212 -24.56 -5.20 -31.11
N TRP A 213 -24.15 -5.37 -32.36
CA TRP A 213 -23.10 -6.31 -32.82
C TRP A 213 -23.31 -7.78 -32.44
N SER A 214 -24.57 -8.18 -32.12
CA SER A 214 -24.90 -9.57 -31.72
C SER A 214 -24.13 -10.04 -30.46
N GLU A 215 -23.88 -9.15 -29.53
CA GLU A 215 -23.20 -9.48 -28.25
C GLU A 215 -24.12 -10.17 -27.22
N THR A 216 -25.42 -10.40 -27.57
CA THR A 216 -26.42 -10.95 -26.64
C THR A 216 -26.05 -12.36 -26.16
N TYR A 217 -26.02 -12.54 -24.84
CA TYR A 217 -25.74 -13.82 -24.18
C TYR A 217 -27.03 -14.51 -23.79
N GLN A 218 -27.06 -15.87 -23.83
CA GLN A 218 -28.16 -16.69 -23.36
C GLN A 218 -27.91 -17.21 -21.93
N ASP A 219 -26.63 -17.30 -21.51
CA ASP A 219 -26.22 -17.75 -20.19
C ASP A 219 -24.93 -17.02 -19.74
N PHE A 220 -24.70 -16.96 -18.43
CA PHE A 220 -23.48 -16.38 -17.85
C PHE A 220 -22.21 -17.15 -18.22
N ASP A 221 -22.31 -18.44 -18.56
CA ASP A 221 -21.17 -19.24 -18.99
C ASP A 221 -20.60 -18.81 -20.34
N GLN A 222 -21.38 -18.12 -21.17
CA GLN A 222 -20.95 -17.54 -22.44
C GLN A 222 -20.19 -16.23 -22.26
N VAL A 223 -20.32 -15.59 -21.11
CA VAL A 223 -19.66 -14.30 -20.87
C VAL A 223 -18.16 -14.52 -20.65
N ARG A 224 -17.34 -13.77 -21.39
CA ARG A 224 -15.89 -13.76 -21.25
C ARG A 224 -15.43 -12.48 -20.55
N LEU A 225 -14.24 -12.55 -19.94
CA LEU A 225 -13.54 -11.34 -19.50
C LEU A 225 -13.27 -10.45 -20.73
N PRO A 226 -13.74 -9.20 -20.75
CA PRO A 226 -13.55 -8.32 -21.91
C PRO A 226 -12.07 -7.98 -22.10
N SER A 227 -11.57 -8.15 -23.33
CA SER A 227 -10.18 -7.91 -23.70
C SER A 227 -10.07 -6.77 -24.71
N GLN A 228 -9.05 -5.93 -24.57
CA GLN A 228 -8.73 -4.87 -25.52
C GLN A 228 -7.82 -5.34 -26.67
N GLN A 229 -7.25 -6.55 -26.59
CA GLN A 229 -6.29 -7.06 -27.55
C GLN A 229 -6.88 -8.06 -28.56
N GLU A 230 -7.97 -8.72 -28.17
CA GLU A 230 -8.56 -9.78 -29.02
C GLU A 230 -9.35 -9.24 -30.21
N VAL A 231 -9.78 -7.98 -30.17
CA VAL A 231 -10.57 -7.36 -31.24
C VAL A 231 -9.98 -5.98 -31.61
N PRO A 232 -10.03 -5.59 -32.89
CA PRO A 232 -9.57 -4.26 -33.31
C PRO A 232 -10.35 -3.11 -32.68
N ASP A 233 -11.62 -3.35 -32.40
CA ASP A 233 -12.53 -2.37 -31.78
C ASP A 233 -12.45 -2.42 -30.26
N LYS A 234 -12.82 -1.32 -29.61
CA LYS A 234 -12.89 -1.27 -28.15
C LYS A 234 -14.03 -2.16 -27.65
N PRO A 235 -13.81 -2.95 -26.58
CA PRO A 235 -14.86 -3.74 -25.96
C PRO A 235 -16.02 -2.86 -25.44
N ASN A 236 -17.13 -3.49 -25.15
CA ASN A 236 -18.32 -2.86 -24.56
C ASN A 236 -17.92 -2.07 -23.28
N PRO A 237 -18.24 -0.75 -23.18
CA PRO A 237 -17.85 0.08 -22.03
C PRO A 237 -18.39 -0.43 -20.69
N HIS A 238 -19.64 -0.92 -20.66
CA HIS A 238 -20.22 -1.46 -19.43
C HIS A 238 -19.51 -2.74 -18.99
N ALA A 239 -19.14 -3.61 -19.94
CA ALA A 239 -18.37 -4.81 -19.64
C ALA A 239 -16.98 -4.46 -19.08
N MET A 240 -16.30 -3.46 -19.64
CA MET A 240 -15.01 -2.98 -19.16
C MET A 240 -15.10 -2.34 -17.77
N LEU A 241 -16.15 -1.57 -17.51
CA LEU A 241 -16.39 -1.01 -16.18
C LEU A 241 -16.64 -2.13 -15.15
N ASP A 242 -17.38 -3.16 -15.53
CA ASP A 242 -17.61 -4.31 -14.66
C ASP A 242 -16.36 -5.18 -14.47
N LEU A 243 -15.49 -5.28 -15.46
CA LEU A 243 -14.18 -5.90 -15.30
C LEU A 243 -13.33 -5.15 -14.25
N ASN A 244 -13.25 -3.83 -14.35
CA ASN A 244 -12.52 -3.02 -13.37
C ASN A 244 -13.10 -3.17 -11.95
N ARG A 245 -14.42 -3.18 -11.82
CA ARG A 245 -15.12 -3.41 -10.53
C ARG A 245 -14.81 -4.79 -9.95
N PHE A 246 -14.91 -5.82 -10.79
CA PHE A 246 -14.59 -7.19 -10.40
C PHE A 246 -13.13 -7.32 -9.94
N MET A 247 -12.19 -6.79 -10.71
CA MET A 247 -10.77 -6.84 -10.35
C MET A 247 -10.49 -6.07 -9.04
N ALA A 248 -11.16 -4.94 -8.82
CA ALA A 248 -11.06 -4.19 -7.57
C ALA A 248 -11.65 -4.97 -6.38
N ASP A 249 -12.76 -5.69 -6.57
CA ASP A 249 -13.36 -6.55 -5.55
C ASP A 249 -12.46 -7.76 -5.22
N GLU A 250 -11.87 -8.41 -6.23
CA GLU A 250 -10.95 -9.56 -6.01
C GLU A 250 -9.68 -9.13 -5.28
N LEU A 251 -9.10 -7.99 -5.67
CA LEU A 251 -7.93 -7.43 -5.00
C LEU A 251 -8.25 -7.04 -3.55
N ALA A 252 -9.31 -6.28 -3.33
CA ALA A 252 -9.74 -5.89 -2.00
C ALA A 252 -10.08 -7.12 -1.13
N GLY A 253 -10.79 -8.10 -1.71
CA GLY A 253 -11.10 -9.36 -1.03
C GLY A 253 -9.84 -10.15 -0.66
N PHE A 254 -8.77 -10.08 -1.45
CA PHE A 254 -7.49 -10.71 -1.13
C PHE A 254 -6.76 -9.98 0.02
N VAL A 255 -6.79 -8.66 0.06
CA VAL A 255 -6.22 -7.88 1.15
C VAL A 255 -7.03 -8.06 2.43
N ASN A 256 -8.35 -7.93 2.36
CA ASN A 256 -9.24 -8.06 3.51
C ASN A 256 -9.18 -9.46 4.12
N MET A 257 -9.08 -10.51 3.30
CA MET A 257 -8.86 -11.89 3.77
C MET A 257 -7.60 -11.99 4.64
N GLN A 258 -6.49 -11.39 4.23
CA GLN A 258 -5.26 -11.41 5.03
C GLN A 258 -5.41 -10.60 6.32
N ALA A 259 -6.14 -9.48 6.29
CA ALA A 259 -6.46 -8.73 7.50
C ALA A 259 -7.24 -9.58 8.50
N ASP A 260 -8.24 -10.32 8.04
CA ASP A 260 -9.04 -11.21 8.90
C ASP A 260 -8.20 -12.34 9.50
N ILE A 261 -7.28 -12.93 8.73
CA ILE A 261 -6.35 -13.94 9.24
C ILE A 261 -5.44 -13.34 10.31
N LEU A 262 -4.85 -12.17 10.07
CA LEU A 262 -4.00 -11.49 11.04
C LEU A 262 -4.77 -11.23 12.34
N ARG A 263 -5.99 -10.69 12.27
CA ARG A 263 -6.82 -10.38 13.46
C ARG A 263 -7.08 -11.57 14.37
N GLN A 264 -7.05 -12.79 13.86
CA GLN A 264 -7.24 -13.99 14.67
C GLN A 264 -6.06 -14.30 15.59
N HIS A 265 -4.86 -13.78 15.28
CA HIS A 265 -3.62 -14.18 15.93
C HIS A 265 -2.81 -13.04 16.54
N ILE A 266 -3.02 -11.80 16.07
CA ILE A 266 -2.22 -10.65 16.53
C ILE A 266 -2.83 -9.99 17.77
N ASN A 267 -1.98 -9.31 18.54
CA ASN A 267 -2.43 -8.50 19.67
C ASN A 267 -3.30 -7.34 19.17
N LYS A 268 -4.34 -7.02 19.94
CA LYS A 268 -5.26 -5.90 19.65
C LYS A 268 -4.58 -4.53 19.55
N ASP A 269 -3.37 -4.40 20.07
CA ASP A 269 -2.58 -3.16 20.01
C ASP A 269 -1.69 -3.08 18.76
N GLN A 270 -1.62 -4.14 17.95
CA GLN A 270 -0.97 -4.13 16.65
C GLN A 270 -2.00 -3.72 15.57
N TRP A 271 -1.63 -2.74 14.77
CA TRP A 271 -2.45 -2.25 13.68
C TRP A 271 -2.16 -2.99 12.36
N ILE A 272 -3.10 -2.91 11.43
CA ILE A 272 -3.00 -3.47 10.08
C ILE A 272 -3.17 -2.36 9.05
N THR A 273 -2.32 -2.37 8.04
CA THR A 273 -2.37 -1.49 6.86
C THR A 273 -1.97 -2.23 5.59
N THR A 274 -2.14 -1.60 4.45
CA THR A 274 -1.44 -1.91 3.19
C THR A 274 -0.97 -0.60 2.57
N ASN A 275 0.06 -0.65 1.73
CA ASN A 275 0.52 0.52 0.98
C ASN A 275 -0.05 0.48 -0.44
N LEU A 276 -0.60 1.60 -0.89
CA LEU A 276 -1.17 1.74 -2.22
C LEU A 276 -0.42 2.79 -3.02
N ILE A 277 -0.38 2.62 -4.33
CA ILE A 277 -0.01 3.71 -5.23
C ILE A 277 -1.25 4.57 -5.45
N PRO A 278 -1.19 5.89 -5.18
CA PRO A 278 -2.33 6.77 -5.37
C PRO A 278 -2.84 6.72 -6.81
N VAL A 279 -4.13 6.43 -6.97
CA VAL A 279 -4.82 6.36 -8.27
C VAL A 279 -4.16 5.38 -9.25
N PHE A 280 -4.24 4.09 -8.93
CA PHE A 280 -3.73 3.02 -9.78
C PHE A 280 -4.83 2.01 -10.11
N ASN A 281 -4.92 1.61 -11.36
CA ASN A 281 -5.92 0.63 -11.82
C ASN A 281 -5.39 -0.80 -11.57
N PRO A 282 -6.17 -1.76 -11.05
CA PRO A 282 -7.62 -1.71 -10.74
C PRO A 282 -7.95 -1.41 -9.26
N VAL A 283 -7.13 -0.67 -8.55
CA VAL A 283 -7.27 -0.47 -7.10
C VAL A 283 -8.38 0.52 -6.76
N ASP A 284 -9.33 0.12 -5.91
CA ASP A 284 -10.28 1.01 -5.28
C ASP A 284 -10.09 0.99 -3.75
N PRO A 285 -9.44 2.01 -3.17
CA PRO A 285 -9.14 2.03 -1.75
C PRO A 285 -10.35 1.98 -0.82
N VAL A 286 -11.55 2.33 -1.31
CA VAL A 286 -12.78 2.29 -0.51
C VAL A 286 -13.20 0.86 -0.18
N ARG A 287 -12.79 -0.11 -1.01
CA ARG A 287 -13.13 -1.53 -0.83
C ARG A 287 -12.19 -2.26 0.13
N ILE A 288 -11.06 -1.64 0.49
CA ILE A 288 -10.09 -2.17 1.46
C ILE A 288 -10.45 -1.59 2.83
N ASP A 289 -11.35 -2.23 3.55
CA ASP A 289 -12.00 -1.71 4.75
C ASP A 289 -11.77 -2.56 6.03
N HIS A 290 -11.09 -3.72 5.93
CA HIS A 290 -10.71 -4.54 7.07
C HIS A 290 -9.35 -4.14 7.70
N THR A 291 -8.68 -3.14 7.14
CA THR A 291 -7.46 -2.54 7.70
C THR A 291 -7.80 -1.44 8.71
N ASP A 292 -6.87 -1.08 9.59
CA ASP A 292 -7.09 0.04 10.54
C ASP A 292 -6.96 1.40 9.85
N PHE A 293 -6.09 1.49 8.86
CA PHE A 293 -5.86 2.66 8.02
C PHE A 293 -5.13 2.24 6.75
N LEU A 294 -4.99 3.17 5.80
CA LEU A 294 -4.23 2.95 4.58
C LEU A 294 -2.96 3.81 4.57
N THR A 295 -1.93 3.27 3.98
CA THR A 295 -0.70 3.98 3.66
C THR A 295 -0.52 4.07 2.15
N TYR A 296 0.39 4.91 1.72
CA TYR A 296 0.71 5.01 0.31
C TYR A 296 2.21 5.02 0.05
N THR A 297 2.56 4.70 -1.19
CA THR A 297 3.90 4.81 -1.76
C THR A 297 3.99 6.02 -2.66
N ARG A 298 5.06 6.81 -2.56
CA ARG A 298 5.28 7.94 -3.47
C ARG A 298 6.75 8.13 -3.80
N TYR A 299 7.03 8.12 -5.10
CA TYR A 299 8.32 8.45 -5.69
C TYR A 299 8.14 9.68 -6.57
N LEU A 300 8.80 10.77 -6.20
CA LEU A 300 8.56 12.10 -6.78
C LEU A 300 9.50 12.43 -7.93
N VAL A 301 10.69 11.85 -7.93
CA VAL A 301 11.75 12.13 -8.91
C VAL A 301 12.04 10.87 -9.71
N THR A 302 11.20 10.61 -10.71
CA THR A 302 11.24 9.39 -11.54
C THR A 302 11.19 9.69 -13.05
N GLY A 303 11.02 10.96 -13.40
CA GLY A 303 10.92 11.40 -14.80
C GLY A 303 9.61 11.03 -15.51
N HIS A 304 8.66 10.36 -14.84
CA HIS A 304 7.37 10.01 -15.45
C HIS A 304 6.52 11.24 -15.78
N ASN A 305 6.52 12.23 -14.89
CA ASN A 305 5.72 13.45 -15.02
C ASN A 305 6.57 14.71 -15.21
N GLN A 306 7.91 14.57 -15.17
CA GLN A 306 8.83 15.69 -15.22
C GLN A 306 9.96 15.40 -16.20
N GLY A 307 9.90 16.01 -17.37
CA GLY A 307 10.99 15.93 -18.36
C GLY A 307 12.25 16.68 -17.91
N ILE A 308 13.37 16.35 -18.51
CA ILE A 308 14.64 17.07 -18.30
C ILE A 308 14.42 18.56 -18.59
N GLY A 309 14.89 19.41 -17.66
CA GLY A 309 14.74 20.87 -17.76
C GLY A 309 13.46 21.43 -17.14
N SER A 310 12.48 20.60 -16.75
CA SER A 310 11.33 21.06 -15.96
C SER A 310 11.71 21.41 -14.54
N GLN A 311 10.94 22.31 -13.90
CA GLN A 311 11.18 22.67 -12.49
C GLN A 311 11.08 21.48 -11.54
N GLY A 312 10.23 20.49 -11.84
CA GLY A 312 10.03 19.30 -11.05
C GLY A 312 11.07 18.20 -11.26
N PHE A 313 11.99 18.33 -12.21
CA PHE A 313 12.88 17.24 -12.63
C PHE A 313 13.70 16.61 -11.50
N ARG A 314 14.15 17.41 -10.53
CA ARG A 314 14.92 16.95 -9.36
C ARG A 314 14.27 17.27 -8.01
N MET A 315 13.11 17.93 -8.01
CA MET A 315 12.36 18.28 -6.80
C MET A 315 11.04 17.53 -6.65
N GLY A 316 10.54 16.97 -7.74
CA GLY A 316 9.16 16.47 -7.80
C GLY A 316 8.15 17.60 -7.87
N ILE A 317 6.87 17.23 -7.84
CA ILE A 317 5.73 18.15 -7.80
C ILE A 317 5.10 18.04 -6.41
N PRO A 318 5.23 19.09 -5.54
CA PRO A 318 4.74 19.02 -4.15
C PRO A 318 3.21 18.78 -4.07
N GLU A 319 2.45 19.26 -5.05
CA GLU A 319 1.00 19.08 -5.14
C GLU A 319 0.60 17.61 -5.20
N ASP A 320 1.43 16.75 -5.78
CA ASP A 320 1.23 15.30 -5.84
C ASP A 320 1.22 14.69 -4.44
N LEU A 321 2.12 15.12 -3.55
CA LEU A 321 2.12 14.73 -2.14
C LEU A 321 0.91 15.29 -1.41
N GLY A 322 0.57 16.56 -1.64
CA GLY A 322 -0.58 17.21 -1.05
C GLY A 322 -1.88 16.48 -1.37
N PHE A 323 -2.08 16.13 -2.64
CA PHE A 323 -3.24 15.38 -3.09
C PHE A 323 -3.30 13.99 -2.42
N SER A 324 -2.18 13.26 -2.42
CA SER A 324 -2.09 11.95 -1.78
C SER A 324 -2.38 12.02 -0.27
N ASN A 325 -1.81 13.00 0.44
CA ASN A 325 -2.08 13.23 1.87
C ASN A 325 -3.58 13.43 2.14
N ASP A 326 -4.25 14.28 1.34
CA ASP A 326 -5.67 14.58 1.52
C ASP A 326 -6.54 13.38 1.13
N GLN A 327 -6.17 12.64 0.09
CA GLN A 327 -6.86 11.44 -0.34
C GLN A 327 -6.82 10.35 0.75
N PHE A 328 -5.64 10.04 1.29
CA PHE A 328 -5.48 8.95 2.26
C PHE A 328 -5.98 9.31 3.65
N ARG A 329 -5.88 10.57 4.08
CA ARG A 329 -6.47 11.04 5.35
C ARG A 329 -7.98 10.86 5.43
N ASN A 330 -8.68 10.81 4.30
CA ASN A 330 -10.14 10.65 4.23
C ASN A 330 -10.58 9.18 3.97
N ARG A 331 -9.68 8.20 4.10
CA ARG A 331 -9.99 6.77 3.98
C ARG A 331 -10.28 6.13 5.33
N VAL A 332 -10.30 4.80 5.36
CA VAL A 332 -10.50 4.04 6.59
C VAL A 332 -9.54 4.51 7.69
N GLY A 333 -10.03 4.56 8.92
CA GLY A 333 -9.26 5.01 10.07
C GLY A 333 -9.01 6.52 10.15
N LYS A 334 -9.28 7.29 9.08
CA LYS A 334 -9.09 8.75 9.00
C LYS A 334 -7.69 9.21 9.43
N THR A 335 -6.71 8.37 9.18
CA THR A 335 -5.29 8.63 9.40
C THR A 335 -4.49 8.01 8.27
N PHE A 336 -3.22 8.37 8.13
CA PHE A 336 -2.36 7.80 7.12
C PHE A 336 -0.88 7.88 7.51
N GLY A 337 -0.06 7.08 6.82
CA GLY A 337 1.40 7.19 6.77
C GLY A 337 1.86 7.07 5.33
N VAL A 338 3.11 7.43 5.07
CA VAL A 338 3.78 7.12 3.81
C VAL A 338 4.67 5.92 4.05
N MET A 339 4.32 4.80 3.41
CA MET A 339 5.07 3.56 3.63
C MET A 339 6.35 3.53 2.79
N GLU A 340 6.33 4.13 1.61
CA GLU A 340 7.54 4.27 0.81
C GLU A 340 7.73 5.70 0.33
N LEU A 341 8.90 6.26 0.65
CA LEU A 341 9.37 7.54 0.12
C LEU A 341 10.84 7.41 -0.25
N GLN A 342 11.23 7.90 -1.44
CA GLN A 342 12.61 7.77 -1.92
C GLN A 342 13.60 8.64 -1.11
N PRO A 343 14.79 8.11 -0.76
CA PRO A 343 15.89 8.92 -0.18
C PRO A 343 16.82 9.50 -1.25
N GLY A 344 16.76 8.97 -2.46
CA GLY A 344 17.68 9.30 -3.53
C GLY A 344 17.19 8.81 -4.89
N GLN A 345 18.12 8.47 -5.77
CA GLN A 345 17.80 7.92 -7.09
C GLN A 345 17.02 6.61 -6.97
N VAL A 346 16.04 6.45 -7.84
CA VAL A 346 15.45 5.13 -8.12
C VAL A 346 16.19 4.48 -9.30
N ASN A 347 15.81 3.24 -9.70
CA ASN A 347 16.43 2.55 -10.83
C ASN A 347 15.44 2.15 -11.93
N TRP A 348 14.18 2.47 -11.75
CA TRP A 348 13.06 2.05 -12.59
C TRP A 348 12.29 3.21 -13.24
N GLY A 349 12.64 4.44 -12.92
CA GLY A 349 12.04 5.63 -13.53
C GLY A 349 12.48 5.84 -14.98
N VAL A 350 11.78 6.71 -15.72
CA VAL A 350 12.16 7.14 -17.06
C VAL A 350 13.49 7.89 -17.02
N TYR A 351 13.65 8.74 -16.00
CA TYR A 351 14.92 9.36 -15.63
C TYR A 351 15.11 9.16 -14.14
N ASN A 352 16.32 8.88 -13.70
CA ASN A 352 16.62 8.58 -12.30
C ASN A 352 17.64 9.59 -11.74
N PRO A 353 17.33 10.89 -11.71
CA PRO A 353 18.27 11.88 -11.19
C PRO A 353 18.33 11.82 -9.65
N GLN A 354 19.47 12.23 -9.11
CA GLN A 354 19.59 12.51 -7.68
C GLN A 354 18.69 13.71 -7.34
N PRO A 355 17.84 13.64 -6.30
CA PRO A 355 17.09 14.78 -5.80
C PRO A 355 17.99 15.97 -5.49
N LEU A 356 17.47 17.19 -5.62
CA LEU A 356 18.18 18.38 -5.19
C LEU A 356 18.40 18.36 -3.66
N PRO A 357 19.51 18.92 -3.16
CA PRO A 357 19.68 19.10 -1.73
C PRO A 357 18.48 19.80 -1.10
N GLY A 358 17.94 19.25 -0.02
CA GLY A 358 16.74 19.74 0.65
C GLY A 358 15.42 19.20 0.11
N ALA A 359 15.40 18.52 -1.04
CA ALA A 359 14.17 17.97 -1.61
C ALA A 359 13.57 16.84 -0.74
N VAL A 360 14.39 15.91 -0.29
CA VAL A 360 13.96 14.81 0.59
C VAL A 360 13.38 15.37 1.90
N ARG A 361 14.06 16.34 2.49
CA ARG A 361 13.60 17.02 3.71
C ARG A 361 12.25 17.72 3.47
N MET A 362 12.11 18.45 2.37
CA MET A 362 10.85 19.10 2.00
C MET A 362 9.70 18.10 1.88
N TRP A 363 9.92 16.95 1.25
CA TRP A 363 8.88 15.92 1.09
C TRP A 363 8.43 15.36 2.44
N VAL A 364 9.37 15.01 3.32
CA VAL A 364 9.06 14.51 4.66
C VAL A 364 8.26 15.54 5.46
N TYR A 365 8.65 16.81 5.44
CA TYR A 365 7.89 17.88 6.10
C TYR A 365 6.53 18.13 5.46
N HIS A 366 6.38 17.93 4.16
CA HIS A 366 5.09 18.02 3.49
C HIS A 366 4.11 16.94 3.96
N VAL A 367 4.60 15.70 4.16
CA VAL A 367 3.80 14.63 4.76
C VAL A 367 3.42 14.95 6.20
N PHE A 368 4.38 15.45 7.00
CA PHE A 368 4.12 15.88 8.38
C PHE A 368 3.08 17.00 8.43
N ALA A 369 3.25 18.06 7.65
CA ALA A 369 2.28 19.15 7.54
C ALA A 369 0.89 18.69 7.05
N GLY A 370 0.85 17.65 6.23
CA GLY A 370 -0.38 16.99 5.79
C GLY A 370 -1.08 16.16 6.86
N GLY A 371 -0.47 15.98 8.04
CA GLY A 371 -1.02 15.20 9.16
C GLY A 371 -0.72 13.71 9.10
N GLY A 372 0.27 13.29 8.31
CA GLY A 372 0.76 11.91 8.31
C GLY A 372 1.39 11.53 9.64
N LYS A 373 1.23 10.29 10.07
CA LYS A 373 1.80 9.75 11.31
C LYS A 373 3.28 9.43 11.19
N PHE A 374 3.70 9.00 10.01
CA PHE A 374 5.09 8.58 9.74
C PHE A 374 5.44 8.64 8.26
N VAL A 375 6.73 8.60 8.01
CA VAL A 375 7.33 8.24 6.72
C VAL A 375 8.26 7.06 6.94
N CYS A 376 8.07 6.00 6.18
CA CYS A 376 9.03 4.91 6.04
C CYS A 376 9.82 5.12 4.74
N ASN A 377 11.12 5.17 4.87
CA ASN A 377 12.01 5.39 3.73
C ASN A 377 12.24 4.09 2.98
N TYR A 378 12.19 4.12 1.66
CA TYR A 378 12.58 3.01 0.81
C TYR A 378 13.87 3.34 0.08
N ARG A 379 15.04 2.90 0.54
CA ARG A 379 15.31 1.87 1.58
C ARG A 379 16.49 2.31 2.47
N PHE A 380 16.78 1.55 3.53
CA PHE A 380 17.90 1.88 4.42
C PHE A 380 19.25 1.81 3.70
N ARG A 381 19.54 0.68 3.03
CA ARG A 381 20.84 0.44 2.43
C ARG A 381 20.70 0.11 0.94
N GLN A 382 21.54 0.72 0.10
CA GLN A 382 21.59 0.41 -1.32
C GLN A 382 22.09 -1.03 -1.52
N PRO A 383 21.35 -1.89 -2.26
CA PRO A 383 21.76 -3.27 -2.47
C PRO A 383 22.96 -3.38 -3.41
N LEU A 384 23.73 -4.46 -3.24
CA LEU A 384 24.91 -4.74 -4.05
C LEU A 384 24.58 -5.57 -5.31
N LYS A 385 23.40 -6.20 -5.33
CA LYS A 385 22.94 -7.10 -6.38
C LYS A 385 21.43 -7.23 -6.34
N GLY A 386 20.86 -7.81 -7.36
CA GLY A 386 19.42 -8.06 -7.49
C GLY A 386 18.70 -6.97 -8.30
N SER A 387 17.39 -7.10 -8.41
CA SER A 387 16.55 -6.29 -9.33
C SER A 387 16.63 -4.78 -9.06
N GLU A 388 16.95 -4.39 -7.83
CA GLU A 388 17.02 -2.99 -7.41
C GLU A 388 18.45 -2.56 -6.99
N GLN A 389 19.45 -3.18 -7.57
CA GLN A 389 20.86 -2.90 -7.30
C GLN A 389 21.22 -1.42 -7.37
N TYR A 390 20.57 -0.66 -8.22
CA TYR A 390 20.84 0.77 -8.42
C TYR A 390 19.83 1.69 -7.71
N HIS A 391 18.96 1.13 -6.88
CA HIS A 391 18.05 1.92 -6.05
C HIS A 391 18.80 2.42 -4.81
N TYR A 392 18.94 3.74 -4.68
CA TYR A 392 19.68 4.33 -3.56
C TYR A 392 18.98 4.07 -2.22
N GLY A 393 19.80 3.87 -1.20
CA GLY A 393 19.39 3.82 0.19
C GLY A 393 19.79 5.09 0.95
N MET A 394 19.48 5.12 2.23
CA MET A 394 20.03 6.11 3.17
C MET A 394 21.53 5.88 3.39
N ILE A 395 21.98 4.63 3.26
CA ILE A 395 23.35 4.20 3.35
C ILE A 395 23.83 3.73 1.97
N MET A 396 25.03 4.13 1.59
CA MET A 396 25.65 3.76 0.33
C MET A 396 26.08 2.28 0.30
N THR A 397 26.61 1.86 -0.84
CA THR A 397 27.03 0.46 -1.09
C THR A 397 28.09 -0.06 -0.13
N ASP A 398 28.93 0.81 0.44
CA ASP A 398 29.94 0.44 1.45
C ASP A 398 29.31 0.01 2.79
N GLY A 399 28.01 0.26 2.99
CA GLY A 399 27.27 -0.08 4.19
C GLY A 399 27.54 0.82 5.40
N VAL A 400 28.24 1.93 5.21
CA VAL A 400 28.67 2.84 6.29
C VAL A 400 28.37 4.29 5.99
N THR A 401 28.69 4.76 4.77
CA THR A 401 28.59 6.16 4.36
C THR A 401 27.12 6.53 4.13
N LEU A 402 26.71 7.68 4.70
CA LEU A 402 25.40 8.25 4.42
C LEU A 402 25.31 8.71 2.96
N SER A 403 24.20 8.42 2.32
CA SER A 403 23.84 9.09 1.07
C SER A 403 23.41 10.54 1.34
N PRO A 404 23.33 11.41 0.33
CA PRO A 404 22.77 12.75 0.51
C PRO A 404 21.37 12.75 1.16
N GLY A 405 20.49 11.84 0.76
CA GLY A 405 19.19 11.70 1.41
C GLY A 405 19.29 11.15 2.83
N GLY A 406 20.25 10.26 3.10
CA GLY A 406 20.55 9.77 4.45
C GLY A 406 20.97 10.91 5.41
N GLU A 407 21.78 11.84 4.94
CA GLU A 407 22.16 13.04 5.68
C GLU A 407 20.94 13.92 5.99
N GLU A 408 20.04 14.10 5.01
CA GLU A 408 18.79 14.83 5.22
C GLU A 408 17.91 14.16 6.27
N TYR A 409 17.79 12.81 6.27
CA TYR A 409 17.02 12.08 7.29
C TYR A 409 17.62 12.24 8.70
N VAL A 410 18.94 12.27 8.86
CA VAL A 410 19.60 12.57 10.14
C VAL A 410 19.24 13.99 10.61
N CYS A 411 19.29 14.97 9.71
CA CYS A 411 18.86 16.33 9.97
C CYS A 411 17.42 16.39 10.47
N ILE A 412 16.49 15.74 9.73
CA ILE A 412 15.06 15.69 10.08
C ILE A 412 14.87 15.06 11.46
N ALA A 413 15.56 13.95 11.77
CA ALA A 413 15.45 13.29 13.06
C ALA A 413 15.87 14.21 14.22
N GLN A 414 16.92 15.00 14.04
CA GLN A 414 17.38 16.00 15.02
C GLN A 414 16.38 17.15 15.19
N GLU A 415 15.80 17.63 14.10
CA GLU A 415 14.78 18.66 14.10
C GLU A 415 13.49 18.18 14.79
N MET A 416 13.03 16.94 14.48
CA MET A 416 11.87 16.34 15.15
C MET A 416 12.10 16.18 16.66
N LYS A 417 13.34 15.86 17.10
CA LYS A 417 13.68 15.82 18.51
C LYS A 417 13.49 17.20 19.18
N LYS A 418 13.90 18.29 18.52
CA LYS A 418 13.70 19.65 19.01
C LYS A 418 12.22 20.05 19.05
N LEU A 419 11.47 19.70 18.00
CA LEU A 419 10.04 19.96 17.93
C LEU A 419 9.26 19.21 19.03
N ARG A 420 9.60 17.94 19.31
CA ARG A 420 9.01 17.20 20.42
C ARG A 420 9.25 17.86 21.77
N ALA A 421 10.46 18.34 22.02
CA ALA A 421 10.81 19.04 23.26
C ALA A 421 10.00 20.35 23.45
N ALA A 422 9.59 20.97 22.36
CA ALA A 422 8.77 22.19 22.35
C ALA A 422 7.26 21.91 22.24
N TYR A 423 6.83 20.65 22.15
CA TYR A 423 5.43 20.30 21.96
C TYR A 423 4.57 20.69 23.18
N ASP A 424 3.48 21.41 22.91
CA ASP A 424 2.47 21.76 23.91
C ASP A 424 1.11 21.18 23.48
N LYS A 425 0.55 20.29 24.33
CA LYS A 425 -0.79 19.69 24.12
C LYS A 425 -1.92 20.73 24.05
N LYS A 426 -1.69 21.95 24.52
CA LYS A 426 -2.67 23.06 24.46
C LYS A 426 -2.72 23.72 23.08
N ASN A 427 -1.67 23.56 22.27
CA ASN A 427 -1.66 24.10 20.91
C ASN A 427 -2.84 23.52 20.10
N ARG A 428 -3.43 24.37 19.31
CA ARG A 428 -4.60 24.05 18.47
C ARG A 428 -4.32 24.44 17.03
N MET A 429 -4.94 23.70 16.11
CA MET A 429 -4.92 24.06 14.69
C MET A 429 -5.46 25.50 14.52
N PRO A 430 -4.78 26.35 13.75
CA PRO A 430 -5.28 27.70 13.43
C PRO A 430 -6.71 27.62 12.87
N LYS A 431 -7.58 28.54 13.32
CA LYS A 431 -9.00 28.56 12.93
C LYS A 431 -9.19 28.63 11.41
N GLN A 432 -8.33 29.34 10.72
CA GLN A 432 -8.33 29.47 9.25
C GLN A 432 -8.17 28.10 8.56
N LEU A 433 -7.33 27.21 9.09
CA LEU A 433 -7.15 25.85 8.57
C LEU A 433 -8.30 24.94 8.98
N ALA A 434 -8.79 25.07 10.23
CA ALA A 434 -9.91 24.28 10.73
C ALA A 434 -11.25 24.60 10.03
N SER A 435 -11.39 25.80 9.46
CA SER A 435 -12.62 26.24 8.77
C SER A 435 -12.71 25.81 7.29
N ARG A 436 -11.67 25.25 6.71
CA ARG A 436 -11.69 24.79 5.32
C ARG A 436 -12.64 23.59 5.18
N ARG A 437 -13.70 23.75 4.40
CA ARG A 437 -14.79 22.77 4.27
C ARG A 437 -15.19 22.48 2.80
N ILE A 438 -14.28 22.71 1.87
CA ILE A 438 -14.52 22.39 0.47
C ILE A 438 -14.06 20.96 0.26
N GLY A 439 -14.96 20.12 -0.25
CA GLY A 439 -14.66 18.73 -0.62
C GLY A 439 -14.52 18.60 -2.14
N LEU A 440 -13.51 17.89 -2.59
CA LEU A 440 -13.37 17.43 -3.96
C LEU A 440 -13.82 15.96 -4.01
N LEU A 441 -14.94 15.71 -4.71
CA LEU A 441 -15.45 14.34 -4.87
C LEU A 441 -14.58 13.60 -5.91
N PHE A 442 -14.14 12.41 -5.52
CA PHE A 442 -13.42 11.49 -6.39
C PHE A 442 -13.98 10.07 -6.25
N ASP A 443 -14.39 9.48 -7.39
CA ASP A 443 -14.94 8.12 -7.46
C ASP A 443 -14.21 7.31 -8.51
N MET A 444 -13.81 6.08 -8.15
CA MET A 444 -13.04 5.22 -9.06
C MET A 444 -13.86 4.72 -10.24
N ASN A 445 -15.18 4.51 -10.10
CA ASN A 445 -16.02 4.09 -11.22
C ASN A 445 -16.06 5.18 -12.29
N ASN A 446 -16.24 6.43 -11.87
CA ASN A 446 -16.19 7.57 -12.78
C ASN A 446 -14.81 7.69 -13.44
N TYR A 447 -13.73 7.53 -12.65
CA TYR A 447 -12.38 7.54 -13.19
C TYR A 447 -12.20 6.47 -14.28
N TRP A 448 -12.59 5.21 -14.02
CA TRP A 448 -12.43 4.11 -14.98
C TRP A 448 -13.22 4.35 -16.27
N GLU A 449 -14.47 4.81 -16.14
CA GLU A 449 -15.33 5.08 -17.30
C GLU A 449 -14.77 6.20 -18.17
N MET A 450 -14.37 7.31 -17.56
CA MET A 450 -13.82 8.48 -18.27
C MET A 450 -12.47 8.17 -18.95
N GLU A 451 -11.64 7.30 -18.36
CA GLU A 451 -10.35 6.93 -18.94
C GLU A 451 -10.49 5.90 -20.08
N PHE A 452 -11.53 5.09 -20.09
CA PHE A 452 -11.69 4.02 -21.08
C PHE A 452 -11.99 4.55 -22.48
N GLN A 453 -12.93 5.48 -22.62
CA GLN A 453 -13.32 6.07 -23.92
C GLN A 453 -13.31 7.59 -23.89
N ARG A 454 -12.14 8.17 -23.70
CA ARG A 454 -11.96 9.63 -23.71
C ARG A 454 -12.34 10.21 -25.07
N GLN A 455 -12.94 11.41 -25.07
CA GLN A 455 -13.33 12.12 -26.28
C GLN A 455 -12.13 12.76 -27.01
N THR A 456 -10.99 12.86 -26.35
CA THR A 456 -9.73 13.37 -26.88
C THR A 456 -8.54 12.73 -26.16
N ASP A 457 -7.41 12.59 -26.82
CA ASP A 457 -6.15 12.15 -26.22
C ASP A 457 -5.46 13.24 -25.38
N GLN A 458 -5.93 14.49 -25.49
CA GLN A 458 -5.36 15.62 -24.75
C GLN A 458 -5.99 15.85 -23.38
N TRP A 459 -7.05 15.12 -23.02
CA TRP A 459 -7.71 15.24 -21.73
C TRP A 459 -7.53 13.97 -20.91
N TRP A 460 -7.17 14.16 -19.63
CA TRP A 460 -7.00 13.09 -18.65
C TRP A 460 -7.66 13.48 -17.33
N THR A 461 -8.32 12.53 -16.68
CA THR A 461 -9.10 12.76 -15.44
C THR A 461 -8.20 13.31 -14.33
N MET A 462 -7.05 12.69 -14.07
CA MET A 462 -6.20 13.12 -12.96
C MET A 462 -5.60 14.52 -13.14
N PRO A 463 -4.99 14.88 -14.28
CA PRO A 463 -4.57 16.27 -14.52
C PRO A 463 -5.71 17.29 -14.40
N HIS A 464 -6.93 16.90 -14.78
CA HIS A 464 -8.12 17.77 -14.63
C HIS A 464 -8.48 17.97 -13.17
N ILE A 465 -8.55 16.90 -12.38
CA ILE A 465 -8.81 16.94 -10.93
C ILE A 465 -7.75 17.76 -10.20
N HIS A 466 -6.47 17.58 -10.55
CA HIS A 466 -5.35 18.33 -9.95
C HIS A 466 -5.48 19.85 -10.19
N LYS A 467 -6.04 20.31 -11.32
CA LYS A 467 -6.31 21.74 -11.54
C LYS A 467 -7.26 22.30 -10.48
N TYR A 468 -8.36 21.60 -10.18
CA TYR A 468 -9.28 22.02 -9.12
C TYR A 468 -8.66 21.91 -7.74
N TYR A 469 -7.94 20.82 -7.49
CA TYR A 469 -7.22 20.63 -6.23
C TYR A 469 -6.28 21.81 -5.93
N ASN A 470 -5.46 22.20 -6.91
CA ASN A 470 -4.51 23.29 -6.76
C ASN A 470 -5.16 24.67 -6.55
N LEU A 471 -6.38 24.86 -7.07
CA LEU A 471 -7.16 26.07 -6.79
C LEU A 471 -7.75 26.12 -5.35
N LEU A 472 -7.95 24.96 -4.74
CA LEU A 472 -8.53 24.85 -3.40
C LEU A 472 -7.49 24.85 -2.28
N LYS A 473 -6.21 24.63 -2.61
CA LYS A 473 -5.07 24.68 -1.69
C LYS A 473 -4.49 26.08 -1.58
#